data_51276c27894939195f7399db33eb14f8
#
_entry.id   51276c27894939195f7399db33eb14f8
#
_cell.length_a   1.000
_cell.length_b   1.000
_cell.length_c   1.000
_cell.angle_alpha   90.00
_cell.angle_beta   90.00
_cell.angle_gamma   90.00
#
_symmetry.space_group_name_H-M   'P 1'
#
loop_
_entity.id
_entity.type
_entity.pdbx_description
1 polymer ?
#
loop_
_entity_poly.entity_id
_entity_poly.type
_entity_poly.pdbx_seq_one_letter_code
_entity_poly.pdbx_strand_id
1 'polypeptide(L)'
;MKTLKLVAFALVLFLGTGVYAQTADEILSNYFENTGGRENWAKLEGIKMYAKVNQNGMEIPIEMVQMKDGKQMTVINFQGKQIKQGVFDGETLWGSNFMTMKAEKSDKEATENMKLEMNDFPDPFFNYKENNYTVELLGKESIDGAETFKIKLVREPVTVDGVEEENVSFYYFDTENFIPLVVQSEIRSGQYKGQMSESKFSDYDEVEGLYFPFSLTQGLKGQEGQTITFDKIEVNPTVDEKEFAFPEEEAAPAENGGN
;
A
#
# COMPACT_ATOMS: atom_id res chain seq x y z
N MET A 1 -66.76 17.20 50.10
CA MET A 1 -65.61 16.26 50.05
C MET A 1 -64.98 16.44 48.69
N LYS A 2 -63.77 17.10 48.61
CA LYS A 2 -63.04 17.34 47.37
C LYS A 2 -61.94 16.33 47.30
N THR A 3 -61.99 15.45 46.31
CA THR A 3 -60.93 14.44 46.00
C THR A 3 -59.84 15.11 45.21
N LEU A 4 -58.65 15.17 45.82
CA LEU A 4 -57.40 15.67 45.22
C LEU A 4 -56.81 14.56 44.34
N LYS A 5 -56.74 14.75 43.01
CA LYS A 5 -56.08 13.87 42.11
C LYS A 5 -54.56 14.23 42.03
N LEU A 6 -53.74 13.38 42.61
CA LEU A 6 -52.27 13.46 42.48
C LEU A 6 -51.88 12.97 41.09
N VAL A 7 -51.37 13.86 40.25
CA VAL A 7 -50.73 13.50 38.97
C VAL A 7 -49.25 13.34 39.24
N ALA A 8 -48.77 12.10 39.29
CA ALA A 8 -47.35 11.82 39.36
C ALA A 8 -46.71 12.00 37.95
N PHE A 9 -45.93 13.06 37.78
CA PHE A 9 -45.14 13.31 36.57
C PHE A 9 -43.87 12.49 36.68
N ALA A 10 -43.81 11.33 36.00
CA ALA A 10 -42.60 10.51 35.89
C ALA A 10 -41.61 11.17 34.91
N LEU A 11 -40.60 11.86 35.46
CA LEU A 11 -39.46 12.39 34.71
C LEU A 11 -38.58 11.22 34.28
N VAL A 12 -38.71 10.73 33.04
CA VAL A 12 -37.84 9.75 32.45
C VAL A 12 -36.53 10.46 32.08
N LEU A 13 -35.52 10.34 32.95
CA LEU A 13 -34.14 10.72 32.64
C LEU A 13 -33.61 9.76 31.54
N PHE A 14 -33.66 10.21 30.31
CA PHE A 14 -32.83 9.60 29.22
C PHE A 14 -31.38 9.89 29.57
N LEU A 15 -30.72 8.92 30.23
CA LEU A 15 -29.27 8.83 30.26
C LEU A 15 -28.85 8.46 28.84
N GLY A 16 -28.62 9.48 28.01
CA GLY A 16 -27.98 9.31 26.74
C GLY A 16 -26.59 8.76 27.01
N THR A 17 -26.41 7.43 26.86
CA THR A 17 -25.07 6.87 26.66
C THR A 17 -24.57 7.48 25.38
N GLY A 18 -23.68 8.46 25.51
CA GLY A 18 -22.95 9.00 24.36
C GLY A 18 -22.24 7.82 23.70
N VAL A 19 -22.79 7.34 22.60
CA VAL A 19 -22.06 6.47 21.69
C VAL A 19 -20.97 7.37 21.14
N TYR A 20 -19.78 7.30 21.71
CA TYR A 20 -18.60 7.91 21.11
C TYR A 20 -18.42 7.21 19.76
N ALA A 21 -18.73 7.89 18.67
CA ALA A 21 -18.41 7.42 17.35
C ALA A 21 -16.88 7.34 17.27
N GLN A 22 -16.35 6.17 16.91
CA GLN A 22 -14.92 6.00 16.66
C GLN A 22 -14.44 7.04 15.66
N THR A 23 -13.27 7.60 15.91
CA THR A 23 -12.60 8.54 15.00
C THR A 23 -11.61 7.81 14.09
N ALA A 24 -11.24 8.42 12.98
CA ALA A 24 -10.19 7.87 12.11
C ALA A 24 -8.87 7.71 12.89
N ASP A 25 -8.51 8.68 13.72
CA ASP A 25 -7.30 8.64 14.55
C ASP A 25 -7.29 7.44 15.51
N GLU A 26 -8.44 7.14 16.15
CA GLU A 26 -8.55 5.96 17.04
C GLU A 26 -8.42 4.66 16.27
N ILE A 27 -9.01 4.55 15.08
CA ILE A 27 -8.89 3.36 14.22
C ILE A 27 -7.43 3.14 13.82
N LEU A 28 -6.74 4.19 13.35
CA LEU A 28 -5.35 4.12 12.96
C LEU A 28 -4.41 3.87 14.15
N SER A 29 -4.71 4.43 15.34
CA SER A 29 -3.96 4.12 16.55
C SER A 29 -4.05 2.63 16.91
N ASN A 30 -5.27 2.06 16.86
CA ASN A 30 -5.49 0.64 17.11
C ASN A 30 -4.83 -0.23 16.05
N TYR A 31 -4.84 0.19 14.77
CA TYR A 31 -4.14 -0.50 13.69
C TYR A 31 -2.65 -0.67 14.03
N PHE A 32 -1.93 0.41 14.31
CA PHE A 32 -0.52 0.32 14.64
C PHE A 32 -0.26 -0.45 15.94
N GLU A 33 -1.11 -0.30 16.95
CA GLU A 33 -0.96 -1.04 18.21
C GLU A 33 -1.15 -2.55 17.98
N ASN A 34 -2.18 -2.96 17.24
CA ASN A 34 -2.48 -4.36 16.96
C ASN A 34 -1.49 -5.00 15.98
N THR A 35 -0.77 -4.22 15.20
CA THR A 35 0.22 -4.72 14.23
C THR A 35 1.67 -4.60 14.71
N GLY A 36 1.87 -4.45 16.03
CA GLY A 36 3.20 -4.53 16.65
C GLY A 36 3.68 -3.25 17.34
N GLY A 37 2.86 -2.19 17.34
CA GLY A 37 3.11 -0.92 18.03
C GLY A 37 3.93 0.08 17.21
N ARG A 38 3.57 1.37 17.30
CA ARG A 38 4.25 2.44 16.56
C ARG A 38 5.76 2.50 16.79
N GLU A 39 6.24 2.12 17.97
CA GLU A 39 7.67 2.11 18.29
C GLU A 39 8.45 1.08 17.46
N ASN A 40 7.84 -0.06 17.14
CA ASN A 40 8.46 -1.08 16.29
C ASN A 40 8.37 -0.68 14.81
N TRP A 41 7.22 -0.15 14.38
CA TRP A 41 7.06 0.44 13.05
C TRP A 41 8.10 1.54 12.76
N ALA A 42 8.40 2.39 13.75
CA ALA A 42 9.40 3.46 13.63
C ALA A 42 10.85 2.95 13.42
N LYS A 43 11.14 1.70 13.79
CA LYS A 43 12.47 1.08 13.62
C LYS A 43 12.69 0.47 12.24
N LEU A 44 11.65 0.46 11.39
CA LEU A 44 11.79 -0.06 10.04
C LEU A 44 12.70 0.86 9.20
N GLU A 45 13.74 0.27 8.65
CA GLU A 45 14.64 0.90 7.68
C GLU A 45 14.42 0.31 6.28
N GLY A 46 13.74 -0.84 6.18
CA GLY A 46 13.36 -1.47 4.93
C GLY A 46 12.62 -2.78 5.13
N ILE A 47 12.00 -3.25 4.07
CA ILE A 47 11.29 -4.54 4.00
C ILE A 47 11.68 -5.22 2.70
N LYS A 48 12.01 -6.52 2.78
CA LYS A 48 12.18 -7.38 1.61
C LYS A 48 11.19 -8.53 1.69
N MET A 49 10.43 -8.70 0.63
CA MET A 49 9.38 -9.72 0.53
C MET A 49 9.73 -10.70 -0.59
N TYR A 50 9.66 -11.99 -0.28
CA TYR A 50 9.78 -13.08 -1.23
C TYR A 50 8.39 -13.63 -1.47
N ALA A 51 7.96 -13.61 -2.71
CA ALA A 51 6.60 -13.94 -3.08
C ALA A 51 6.57 -14.80 -4.35
N LYS A 52 5.39 -15.31 -4.63
CA LYS A 52 5.09 -16.02 -5.88
C LYS A 52 3.70 -15.68 -6.40
N VAL A 53 3.61 -15.71 -7.70
CA VAL A 53 2.35 -15.58 -8.44
C VAL A 53 2.13 -16.85 -9.23
N ASN A 54 0.92 -17.40 -9.17
CA ASN A 54 0.54 -18.50 -10.03
C ASN A 54 -0.09 -17.96 -11.32
N GLN A 55 0.56 -18.22 -12.44
CA GLN A 55 0.01 -17.87 -13.76
C GLN A 55 -0.13 -19.15 -14.61
N ASN A 56 -1.38 -19.56 -14.84
CA ASN A 56 -1.70 -20.76 -15.62
C ASN A 56 -0.99 -22.05 -15.13
N GLY A 57 -0.87 -22.22 -13.81
CA GLY A 57 -0.21 -23.37 -13.19
C GLY A 57 1.32 -23.26 -13.10
N MET A 58 1.91 -22.15 -13.53
CA MET A 58 3.32 -21.84 -13.37
C MET A 58 3.51 -20.90 -12.18
N GLU A 59 4.31 -21.29 -11.20
CA GLU A 59 4.74 -20.40 -10.12
C GLU A 59 5.87 -19.50 -10.60
N ILE A 60 5.68 -18.19 -10.47
CA ILE A 60 6.65 -17.17 -10.85
C ILE A 60 7.15 -16.52 -9.57
N PRO A 61 8.42 -16.74 -9.17
CA PRO A 61 9.01 -16.10 -8.01
C PRO A 61 9.19 -14.60 -8.24
N ILE A 62 8.87 -13.83 -7.18
CA ILE A 62 8.98 -12.38 -7.14
C ILE A 62 9.71 -11.98 -5.86
N GLU A 63 10.65 -11.05 -5.98
CA GLU A 63 11.25 -10.38 -4.82
C GLU A 63 10.88 -8.91 -4.88
N MET A 64 10.39 -8.36 -3.77
CA MET A 64 10.09 -6.95 -3.64
C MET A 64 10.91 -6.37 -2.50
N VAL A 65 11.52 -5.22 -2.73
CA VAL A 65 12.31 -4.48 -1.74
C VAL A 65 11.77 -3.07 -1.67
N GLN A 66 11.57 -2.58 -0.46
CA GLN A 66 11.23 -1.20 -0.19
C GLN A 66 12.07 -0.72 0.99
N MET A 67 12.75 0.41 0.84
CA MET A 67 13.63 0.99 1.83
C MET A 67 13.10 2.34 2.29
N LYS A 68 13.40 2.71 3.51
CA LYS A 68 13.00 3.98 4.14
C LYS A 68 13.50 5.22 3.40
N ASP A 69 14.64 5.13 2.74
CA ASP A 69 15.20 6.21 1.91
C ASP A 69 14.54 6.31 0.53
N GLY A 70 13.45 5.58 0.32
CA GLY A 70 12.63 5.56 -0.89
C GLY A 70 13.10 4.60 -1.96
N LYS A 71 14.29 4.00 -1.82
CA LYS A 71 14.74 2.98 -2.77
C LYS A 71 13.80 1.80 -2.77
N GLN A 72 13.43 1.35 -3.95
CA GLN A 72 12.58 0.17 -4.12
C GLN A 72 12.85 -0.57 -5.41
N MET A 73 12.47 -1.84 -5.45
CA MET A 73 12.50 -2.64 -6.67
C MET A 73 11.59 -3.86 -6.56
N THR A 74 11.13 -4.33 -7.70
CA THR A 74 10.53 -5.65 -7.87
C THR A 74 11.36 -6.45 -8.86
N VAL A 75 11.77 -7.65 -8.48
CA VAL A 75 12.51 -8.59 -9.33
C VAL A 75 11.61 -9.79 -9.60
N ILE A 76 11.32 -10.04 -10.87
CA ILE A 76 10.52 -11.18 -11.33
C ILE A 76 11.47 -12.19 -11.96
N ASN A 77 11.49 -13.42 -11.43
CA ASN A 77 12.32 -14.49 -11.96
C ASN A 77 11.47 -15.35 -12.93
N PHE A 78 11.60 -15.10 -14.21
CA PHE A 78 10.83 -15.80 -15.23
C PHE A 78 11.72 -16.53 -16.22
N GLN A 79 11.58 -17.86 -16.30
CA GLN A 79 12.33 -18.74 -17.22
C GLN A 79 13.86 -18.54 -17.16
N GLY A 80 14.41 -18.37 -15.95
CA GLY A 80 15.84 -18.17 -15.73
C GLY A 80 16.35 -16.76 -16.06
N LYS A 81 15.46 -15.82 -16.36
CA LYS A 81 15.78 -14.40 -16.56
C LYS A 81 15.22 -13.59 -15.41
N GLN A 82 15.96 -12.55 -15.03
CA GLN A 82 15.49 -11.55 -14.09
C GLN A 82 14.93 -10.35 -14.85
N ILE A 83 13.70 -9.98 -14.50
CA ILE A 83 13.02 -8.80 -15.00
C ILE A 83 12.85 -7.87 -13.82
N LYS A 84 13.50 -6.71 -13.86
CA LYS A 84 13.38 -5.70 -12.81
C LYS A 84 12.31 -4.69 -13.20
N GLN A 85 11.41 -4.35 -12.26
CA GLN A 85 10.32 -3.40 -12.45
C GLN A 85 10.24 -2.43 -11.28
N GLY A 86 9.83 -1.19 -11.57
CA GLY A 86 9.67 -0.17 -10.53
C GLY A 86 10.95 0.06 -9.73
N VAL A 87 12.12 -0.09 -10.36
CA VAL A 87 13.40 0.15 -9.67
C VAL A 87 13.60 1.65 -9.51
N PHE A 88 13.76 2.07 -8.28
CA PHE A 88 13.97 3.46 -7.94
C PHE A 88 15.17 3.60 -6.99
N ASP A 89 16.12 4.44 -7.34
CA ASP A 89 17.35 4.69 -6.55
C ASP A 89 17.25 5.94 -5.66
N GLY A 90 16.07 6.58 -5.61
CA GLY A 90 15.82 7.87 -4.97
C GLY A 90 15.75 9.04 -5.96
N GLU A 91 16.24 8.87 -7.18
CA GLU A 91 16.28 9.91 -8.23
C GLU A 91 15.73 9.44 -9.57
N THR A 92 16.07 8.22 -9.97
CA THR A 92 15.75 7.62 -11.28
C THR A 92 14.83 6.43 -11.12
N LEU A 93 13.66 6.49 -11.74
CA LEU A 93 12.77 5.34 -11.89
C LEU A 93 13.08 4.62 -13.20
N TRP A 94 13.23 3.29 -13.16
CA TRP A 94 13.50 2.48 -14.35
C TRP A 94 12.93 1.07 -14.24
N GLY A 95 12.91 0.34 -15.34
CA GLY A 95 12.52 -1.06 -15.37
C GLY A 95 13.07 -1.78 -16.60
N SER A 96 12.95 -3.08 -16.61
CA SER A 96 13.27 -3.89 -17.78
C SER A 96 12.13 -3.84 -18.79
N ASN A 97 12.45 -3.58 -20.05
CA ASN A 97 11.51 -3.78 -21.14
C ASN A 97 11.29 -5.29 -21.35
N PHE A 98 10.03 -5.73 -21.30
CA PHE A 98 9.69 -7.16 -21.38
C PHE A 98 10.07 -7.82 -22.71
N MET A 99 10.16 -7.05 -23.81
CA MET A 99 10.50 -7.61 -25.13
C MET A 99 12.00 -7.62 -25.38
N THR A 100 12.68 -6.52 -25.06
CA THR A 100 14.10 -6.35 -25.35
C THR A 100 14.99 -6.83 -24.18
N MET A 101 14.42 -6.98 -22.98
CA MET A 101 15.09 -7.27 -21.71
C MET A 101 16.11 -6.22 -21.31
N LYS A 102 16.13 -5.06 -21.98
CA LYS A 102 17.00 -3.93 -21.65
C LYS A 102 16.36 -3.08 -20.56
N ALA A 103 17.20 -2.45 -19.76
CA ALA A 103 16.77 -1.43 -18.81
C ALA A 103 16.35 -0.15 -19.56
N GLU A 104 15.22 0.39 -19.19
CA GLU A 104 14.67 1.64 -19.73
C GLU A 104 14.26 2.56 -18.59
N LYS A 105 14.67 3.83 -18.65
CA LYS A 105 14.24 4.83 -17.68
C LYS A 105 12.78 5.19 -17.94
N SER A 106 12.03 5.32 -16.87
CA SER A 106 10.69 5.92 -16.92
C SER A 106 10.79 7.41 -17.29
N ASP A 107 9.69 7.98 -17.72
CA ASP A 107 9.62 9.40 -17.99
C ASP A 107 9.73 10.25 -16.70
N LYS A 108 9.81 11.57 -16.89
CA LYS A 108 9.96 12.49 -15.77
C LYS A 108 8.72 12.50 -14.87
N GLU A 109 7.52 12.40 -15.45
CA GLU A 109 6.27 12.45 -14.70
C GLU A 109 6.14 11.23 -13.76
N ALA A 110 6.38 10.03 -14.28
CA ALA A 110 6.39 8.81 -13.48
C ALA A 110 7.46 8.85 -12.38
N THR A 111 8.64 9.41 -12.69
CA THR A 111 9.72 9.55 -11.71
C THR A 111 9.37 10.54 -10.61
N GLU A 112 8.78 11.69 -10.92
CA GLU A 112 8.37 12.68 -9.91
C GLU A 112 7.21 12.15 -9.06
N ASN A 113 6.25 11.43 -9.65
CA ASN A 113 5.19 10.77 -8.88
C ASN A 113 5.75 9.70 -7.93
N MET A 114 6.77 8.93 -8.35
CA MET A 114 7.44 7.95 -7.49
C MET A 114 8.10 8.60 -6.27
N LYS A 115 8.66 9.80 -6.42
CA LYS A 115 9.24 10.54 -5.29
C LYS A 115 8.22 10.88 -4.21
N LEU A 116 6.96 11.10 -4.56
CA LEU A 116 5.90 11.34 -3.58
C LEU A 116 5.63 10.10 -2.74
N GLU A 117 5.73 8.90 -3.33
CA GLU A 117 5.50 7.63 -2.64
C GLU A 117 6.57 7.32 -1.57
N MET A 118 7.74 7.96 -1.62
CA MET A 118 8.77 7.82 -0.57
C MET A 118 8.25 8.24 0.81
N ASN A 119 7.32 9.20 0.86
CA ASN A 119 6.72 9.70 2.09
C ASN A 119 5.79 8.67 2.75
N ASP A 120 5.39 7.64 2.02
CA ASP A 120 4.46 6.62 2.49
C ASP A 120 5.14 5.48 3.29
N PHE A 121 6.47 5.45 3.39
CA PHE A 121 7.16 4.44 4.17
C PHE A 121 7.13 4.76 5.68
N PRO A 122 6.91 3.76 6.56
CA PRO A 122 6.66 2.35 6.28
C PRO A 122 5.19 2.05 5.93
N ASP A 123 4.29 2.99 6.12
CA ASP A 123 2.86 2.92 5.85
C ASP A 123 2.32 4.36 5.68
N PRO A 124 1.42 4.64 4.72
CA PRO A 124 0.96 6.00 4.45
C PRO A 124 0.24 6.67 5.63
N PHE A 125 -0.26 5.89 6.59
CA PHE A 125 -0.85 6.42 7.81
C PHE A 125 0.15 6.67 8.93
N PHE A 126 1.40 6.23 8.79
CA PHE A 126 2.38 6.34 9.87
C PHE A 126 2.71 7.81 10.19
N ASN A 127 2.97 8.62 9.18
CA ASN A 127 3.30 10.05 9.31
C ASN A 127 2.30 10.94 8.56
N TYR A 128 1.02 10.52 8.43
CA TYR A 128 0.05 11.23 7.59
C TYR A 128 -0.17 12.69 8.00
N LYS A 129 -0.07 13.02 9.31
CA LYS A 129 -0.22 14.40 9.80
C LYS A 129 0.97 15.27 9.42
N GLU A 130 2.18 14.73 9.56
CA GLU A 130 3.43 15.39 9.20
C GLU A 130 3.52 15.62 7.69
N ASN A 131 3.01 14.66 6.91
CA ASN A 131 2.94 14.74 5.45
C ASN A 131 1.76 15.60 4.95
N ASN A 132 0.95 16.16 5.86
CA ASN A 132 -0.27 16.93 5.54
C ASN A 132 -1.31 16.13 4.73
N TYR A 133 -1.36 14.82 4.90
CA TYR A 133 -2.40 13.99 4.30
C TYR A 133 -3.73 14.20 5.02
N THR A 134 -4.82 14.11 4.28
CA THR A 134 -6.15 14.16 4.85
C THR A 134 -6.70 12.75 5.05
N VAL A 135 -7.14 12.46 6.26
CA VAL A 135 -7.75 11.17 6.62
C VAL A 135 -9.17 11.44 7.13
N GLU A 136 -10.16 10.75 6.54
CA GLU A 136 -11.56 10.91 6.86
C GLU A 136 -12.24 9.55 7.07
N LEU A 137 -12.92 9.36 8.22
CA LEU A 137 -13.77 8.19 8.44
C LEU A 137 -15.12 8.42 7.75
N LEU A 138 -15.41 7.63 6.72
CA LEU A 138 -16.66 7.70 5.97
C LEU A 138 -17.80 6.86 6.59
N GLY A 139 -17.50 6.08 7.64
CA GLY A 139 -18.45 5.22 8.32
C GLY A 139 -18.08 3.74 8.20
N LYS A 140 -19.09 2.87 8.33
CA LYS A 140 -18.92 1.44 8.21
C LYS A 140 -19.50 0.92 6.89
N GLU A 141 -18.84 -0.09 6.34
CA GLU A 141 -19.27 -0.78 5.11
C GLU A 141 -18.95 -2.27 5.24
N SER A 142 -19.82 -3.15 4.73
CA SER A 142 -19.52 -4.59 4.69
C SER A 142 -18.79 -4.95 3.40
N ILE A 143 -17.63 -5.59 3.53
CA ILE A 143 -16.82 -6.09 2.42
C ILE A 143 -16.68 -7.60 2.57
N ASP A 144 -17.15 -8.35 1.58
CA ASP A 144 -17.08 -9.82 1.55
C ASP A 144 -17.63 -10.48 2.83
N GLY A 145 -18.62 -9.82 3.49
CA GLY A 145 -19.25 -10.28 4.71
C GLY A 145 -18.60 -9.82 6.02
N ALA A 146 -17.42 -9.21 5.97
CA ALA A 146 -16.79 -8.57 7.11
C ALA A 146 -17.29 -7.13 7.29
N GLU A 147 -17.57 -6.71 8.54
CA GLU A 147 -17.86 -5.30 8.84
C GLU A 147 -16.54 -4.53 8.90
N THR A 148 -16.45 -3.43 8.17
CA THR A 148 -15.23 -2.62 8.07
C THR A 148 -15.49 -1.15 8.34
N PHE A 149 -14.48 -0.44 8.86
CA PHE A 149 -14.40 1.01 8.83
C PHE A 149 -13.85 1.45 7.48
N LYS A 150 -14.57 2.32 6.78
CA LYS A 150 -14.11 2.92 5.53
C LYS A 150 -13.42 4.24 5.80
N ILE A 151 -12.13 4.29 5.49
CA ILE A 151 -11.30 5.50 5.64
C ILE A 151 -10.89 5.98 4.24
N LYS A 152 -11.14 7.27 3.97
CA LYS A 152 -10.59 7.98 2.82
C LYS A 152 -9.25 8.58 3.21
N LEU A 153 -8.23 8.31 2.41
CA LEU A 153 -6.92 8.93 2.48
C LEU A 153 -6.70 9.78 1.24
N VAL A 154 -6.36 11.05 1.44
CA VAL A 154 -5.93 11.97 0.38
C VAL A 154 -4.48 12.35 0.64
N ARG A 155 -3.63 12.03 -0.31
CA ARG A 155 -2.18 12.32 -0.29
C ARG A 155 -1.85 13.50 -1.18
N GLU A 156 -0.54 13.80 -1.35
CA GLU A 156 -0.11 14.80 -2.32
C GLU A 156 -0.70 14.47 -3.70
N PRO A 157 -1.12 15.51 -4.44
CA PRO A 157 -1.58 15.34 -5.82
C PRO A 157 -0.49 14.70 -6.69
N VAL A 158 -0.90 13.90 -7.65
CA VAL A 158 -0.01 13.31 -8.67
C VAL A 158 -0.22 13.98 -10.01
N THR A 159 0.81 14.00 -10.84
CA THR A 159 0.68 14.48 -12.22
C THR A 159 0.32 13.32 -13.15
N VAL A 160 -0.70 13.51 -13.98
CA VAL A 160 -1.14 12.51 -14.99
C VAL A 160 -1.36 13.23 -16.31
N ASP A 161 -0.62 12.84 -17.34
CA ASP A 161 -0.67 13.50 -18.67
C ASP A 161 -0.44 15.02 -18.58
N GLY A 162 0.43 15.45 -17.66
CA GLY A 162 0.76 16.86 -17.41
C GLY A 162 -0.28 17.64 -16.59
N VAL A 163 -1.30 16.96 -16.05
CA VAL A 163 -2.36 17.57 -15.23
C VAL A 163 -2.26 17.04 -13.80
N GLU A 164 -2.35 17.96 -12.83
CA GLU A 164 -2.41 17.58 -11.40
C GLU A 164 -3.78 16.97 -11.07
N GLU A 165 -3.78 15.76 -10.52
CA GLU A 165 -4.96 15.01 -10.11
C GLU A 165 -4.90 14.68 -8.61
N GLU A 166 -6.06 14.68 -7.95
CA GLU A 166 -6.18 14.33 -6.53
C GLU A 166 -5.80 12.86 -6.29
N ASN A 167 -4.94 12.59 -5.31
CA ASN A 167 -4.46 11.25 -4.98
C ASN A 167 -5.26 10.64 -3.84
N VAL A 168 -6.36 9.96 -4.18
CA VAL A 168 -7.33 9.39 -3.23
C VAL A 168 -7.24 7.88 -3.20
N SER A 169 -7.25 7.32 -1.98
CA SER A 169 -7.43 5.88 -1.74
C SER A 169 -8.47 5.66 -0.64
N PHE A 170 -9.19 4.55 -0.73
CA PHE A 170 -10.16 4.11 0.26
C PHE A 170 -9.67 2.83 0.92
N TYR A 171 -9.49 2.87 2.22
CA TYR A 171 -9.05 1.75 3.05
C TYR A 171 -10.23 1.21 3.84
N TYR A 172 -10.33 -0.11 3.91
CA TYR A 172 -11.37 -0.81 4.65
C TYR A 172 -10.72 -1.61 5.76
N PHE A 173 -10.80 -1.08 6.98
CA PHE A 173 -10.22 -1.70 8.17
C PHE A 173 -11.24 -2.61 8.84
N ASP A 174 -10.85 -3.83 9.19
CA ASP A 174 -11.64 -4.73 10.02
C ASP A 174 -12.04 -4.08 11.34
N THR A 175 -13.30 -4.28 11.77
CA THR A 175 -13.81 -3.62 12.98
C THR A 175 -13.39 -4.28 14.28
N GLU A 176 -12.82 -5.49 14.25
CA GLU A 176 -12.38 -6.24 15.42
C GLU A 176 -10.87 -6.11 15.63
N ASN A 177 -10.09 -6.29 14.56
CA ASN A 177 -8.62 -6.29 14.61
C ASN A 177 -7.98 -4.99 14.14
N PHE A 178 -8.75 -4.10 13.50
CA PHE A 178 -8.30 -2.82 12.95
C PHE A 178 -7.19 -2.94 11.89
N ILE A 179 -7.11 -4.07 11.20
CA ILE A 179 -6.17 -4.28 10.09
C ILE A 179 -6.85 -3.95 8.75
N PRO A 180 -6.13 -3.42 7.75
CA PRO A 180 -6.68 -3.18 6.44
C PRO A 180 -6.95 -4.50 5.71
N LEU A 181 -8.20 -4.74 5.31
CA LEU A 181 -8.58 -5.91 4.50
C LEU A 181 -8.61 -5.56 3.01
N VAL A 182 -8.98 -4.33 2.66
CA VAL A 182 -9.11 -3.90 1.27
C VAL A 182 -8.62 -2.47 1.11
N VAL A 183 -7.95 -2.21 -0.01
CA VAL A 183 -7.62 -0.87 -0.48
C VAL A 183 -8.14 -0.70 -1.90
N GLN A 184 -8.81 0.42 -2.16
CA GLN A 184 -9.32 0.78 -3.48
C GLN A 184 -8.81 2.15 -3.88
N SER A 185 -8.40 2.29 -5.15
CA SER A 185 -8.01 3.57 -5.75
C SER A 185 -8.38 3.62 -7.22
N GLU A 186 -8.60 4.82 -7.75
CA GLU A 186 -8.88 5.00 -9.17
C GLU A 186 -7.62 4.78 -10.00
N ILE A 187 -7.76 4.04 -11.12
CA ILE A 187 -6.72 3.87 -12.12
C ILE A 187 -6.69 5.12 -12.98
N ARG A 188 -5.58 5.86 -12.95
CA ARG A 188 -5.47 7.18 -13.58
C ARG A 188 -4.96 7.15 -15.01
N SER A 189 -4.38 6.03 -15.47
CA SER A 189 -3.79 5.95 -16.81
C SER A 189 -4.03 4.59 -17.46
N GLY A 190 -3.73 4.48 -18.75
CA GLY A 190 -3.84 3.24 -19.51
C GLY A 190 -5.28 2.85 -19.85
N GLN A 191 -5.44 1.60 -20.28
CA GLN A 191 -6.72 1.10 -20.80
C GLN A 191 -7.85 1.02 -19.76
N TYR A 192 -7.53 1.03 -18.49
CA TYR A 192 -8.49 0.93 -17.37
C TYR A 192 -8.70 2.27 -16.66
N LYS A 193 -8.23 3.40 -17.23
CA LYS A 193 -8.42 4.74 -16.67
C LYS A 193 -9.87 5.00 -16.26
N GLY A 194 -10.07 5.51 -15.04
CA GLY A 194 -11.39 5.78 -14.46
C GLY A 194 -12.06 4.57 -13.78
N GLN A 195 -11.49 3.37 -13.87
CA GLN A 195 -11.96 2.22 -13.12
C GLN A 195 -11.27 2.16 -11.75
N MET A 196 -11.91 1.48 -10.80
CA MET A 196 -11.33 1.26 -9.47
C MET A 196 -10.45 0.01 -9.48
N SER A 197 -9.21 0.14 -9.06
CA SER A 197 -8.39 -0.98 -8.63
C SER A 197 -8.81 -1.43 -7.24
N GLU A 198 -8.57 -2.69 -6.92
CA GLU A 198 -8.84 -3.28 -5.61
C GLU A 198 -7.69 -4.19 -5.22
N SER A 199 -7.14 -3.95 -4.02
CA SER A 199 -6.15 -4.80 -3.37
C SER A 199 -6.76 -5.38 -2.10
N LYS A 200 -6.79 -6.71 -1.99
CA LYS A 200 -7.29 -7.45 -0.81
C LYS A 200 -6.14 -8.10 -0.08
N PHE A 201 -6.10 -7.92 1.23
CA PHE A 201 -5.04 -8.42 2.11
C PHE A 201 -5.60 -9.50 3.03
N SER A 202 -4.87 -10.60 3.18
CA SER A 202 -5.22 -11.69 4.10
C SER A 202 -3.97 -12.39 4.65
N ASP A 203 -4.21 -13.39 5.50
CA ASP A 203 -3.16 -14.23 6.07
C ASP A 203 -2.10 -13.41 6.80
N TYR A 204 -2.54 -12.52 7.70
CA TYR A 204 -1.63 -11.72 8.53
C TYR A 204 -0.86 -12.60 9.49
N ASP A 205 0.47 -12.46 9.50
CA ASP A 205 1.37 -13.20 10.41
C ASP A 205 2.46 -12.28 10.95
N GLU A 206 3.06 -12.70 12.07
CA GLU A 206 4.08 -11.93 12.78
C GLU A 206 5.48 -12.15 12.19
N VAL A 207 6.18 -11.06 11.94
CA VAL A 207 7.59 -11.05 11.58
C VAL A 207 8.32 -10.03 12.44
N GLU A 208 9.20 -10.50 13.32
CA GLU A 208 10.01 -9.66 14.22
C GLU A 208 9.20 -8.66 15.06
N GLY A 209 8.01 -9.08 15.50
CA GLY A 209 7.11 -8.28 16.34
C GLY A 209 6.20 -7.32 15.55
N LEU A 210 6.20 -7.37 14.24
CA LEU A 210 5.29 -6.65 13.35
C LEU A 210 4.40 -7.62 12.57
N TYR A 211 3.15 -7.24 12.31
CA TYR A 211 2.23 -8.06 11.53
C TYR A 211 2.11 -7.56 10.10
N PHE A 212 2.30 -8.48 9.15
CA PHE A 212 2.20 -8.23 7.71
C PHE A 212 1.23 -9.20 7.05
N PRO A 213 0.52 -8.80 5.98
CA PRO A 213 -0.27 -9.73 5.18
C PRO A 213 0.65 -10.67 4.38
N PHE A 214 0.35 -11.96 4.36
CA PHE A 214 1.06 -12.96 3.56
C PHE A 214 0.33 -13.33 2.27
N SER A 215 -0.83 -12.70 2.02
CA SER A 215 -1.57 -12.83 0.77
C SER A 215 -2.10 -11.47 0.33
N LEU A 216 -1.90 -11.16 -0.94
CA LEU A 216 -2.36 -9.95 -1.60
C LEU A 216 -3.03 -10.33 -2.91
N THR A 217 -4.33 -10.04 -3.06
CA THR A 217 -5.03 -10.21 -4.32
C THR A 217 -5.29 -8.84 -4.94
N GLN A 218 -4.80 -8.62 -6.16
CA GLN A 218 -4.94 -7.35 -6.88
C GLN A 218 -5.71 -7.52 -8.17
N GLY A 219 -6.60 -6.58 -8.48
CA GLY A 219 -7.38 -6.59 -9.70
C GLY A 219 -8.26 -5.34 -9.85
N LEU A 220 -9.22 -5.43 -10.76
CA LEU A 220 -10.28 -4.43 -10.87
C LEU A 220 -11.37 -4.74 -9.84
N LYS A 221 -11.93 -3.71 -9.22
CA LYS A 221 -13.01 -3.85 -8.24
C LYS A 221 -14.16 -4.68 -8.80
N GLY A 222 -14.54 -5.73 -8.05
CA GLY A 222 -15.63 -6.64 -8.42
C GLY A 222 -15.28 -7.67 -9.51
N GLN A 223 -14.00 -7.83 -9.84
CA GLN A 223 -13.50 -8.86 -10.74
C GLN A 223 -12.53 -9.78 -9.99
N GLU A 224 -12.27 -10.97 -10.56
CA GLU A 224 -11.21 -11.84 -10.07
C GLU A 224 -9.87 -11.16 -10.26
N GLY A 225 -9.07 -11.15 -9.18
CA GLY A 225 -7.74 -10.57 -9.16
C GLY A 225 -6.63 -11.62 -9.26
N GLN A 226 -5.40 -11.16 -9.44
CA GLN A 226 -4.19 -11.96 -9.35
C GLN A 226 -3.75 -12.04 -7.89
N THR A 227 -3.60 -13.25 -7.36
CA THR A 227 -3.08 -13.45 -6.00
C THR A 227 -1.57 -13.59 -6.00
N ILE A 228 -0.94 -12.81 -5.13
CA ILE A 228 0.48 -12.85 -4.77
C ILE A 228 0.54 -13.46 -3.36
N THR A 229 1.26 -14.55 -3.21
CA THR A 229 1.49 -15.19 -1.92
C THR A 229 2.91 -14.93 -1.47
N PHE A 230 3.07 -14.42 -0.26
CA PHE A 230 4.38 -14.16 0.33
C PHE A 230 4.87 -15.42 1.07
N ASP A 231 6.03 -15.91 0.68
CA ASP A 231 6.66 -17.06 1.34
C ASP A 231 7.53 -16.61 2.54
N LYS A 232 8.08 -15.38 2.48
CA LYS A 232 8.94 -14.80 3.51
C LYS A 232 8.93 -13.29 3.45
N ILE A 233 8.99 -12.66 4.61
CA ILE A 233 9.24 -11.22 4.77
C ILE A 233 10.48 -11.04 5.65
N GLU A 234 11.40 -10.18 5.25
CA GLU A 234 12.58 -9.79 6.01
C GLU A 234 12.45 -8.31 6.40
N VAL A 235 12.60 -8.04 7.68
CA VAL A 235 12.63 -6.69 8.24
C VAL A 235 14.08 -6.20 8.25
N ASN A 236 14.31 -4.95 7.87
CA ASN A 236 15.62 -4.30 7.82
C ASN A 236 16.67 -5.12 7.05
N PRO A 237 16.38 -5.54 5.82
CA PRO A 237 17.30 -6.36 5.02
C PRO A 237 18.58 -5.59 4.70
N THR A 238 19.68 -6.32 4.56
CA THR A 238 20.87 -5.77 3.93
C THR A 238 20.75 -5.92 2.42
N VAL A 239 20.72 -4.82 1.69
CA VAL A 239 20.61 -4.78 0.22
C VAL A 239 21.81 -4.03 -0.36
N ASP A 240 22.40 -4.53 -1.44
CA ASP A 240 23.45 -3.79 -2.17
C ASP A 240 22.79 -2.60 -2.90
N GLU A 241 23.22 -1.39 -2.59
CA GLU A 241 22.68 -0.16 -3.22
C GLU A 241 22.83 -0.15 -4.75
N LYS A 242 23.81 -0.89 -5.28
CA LYS A 242 24.00 -1.04 -6.73
C LYS A 242 22.83 -1.73 -7.42
N GLU A 243 22.03 -2.52 -6.68
CA GLU A 243 20.85 -3.19 -7.23
C GLU A 243 19.78 -2.23 -7.71
N PHE A 244 19.74 -1.01 -7.15
CA PHE A 244 18.77 0.03 -7.53
C PHE A 244 19.29 0.93 -8.64
N ALA A 245 20.60 1.00 -8.86
CA ALA A 245 21.19 1.88 -9.86
C ALA A 245 20.77 1.47 -11.29
N PHE A 246 20.49 2.49 -12.12
CA PHE A 246 20.30 2.24 -13.56
C PHE A 246 21.58 1.66 -14.13
N PRO A 247 21.54 0.48 -14.80
CA PRO A 247 22.74 -0.12 -15.34
C PRO A 247 23.34 0.77 -16.43
N GLU A 248 24.59 1.17 -16.26
CA GLU A 248 25.35 1.81 -17.33
C GLU A 248 25.52 0.80 -18.47
N GLU A 249 25.23 1.20 -19.71
CA GLU A 249 25.59 0.36 -20.87
C GLU A 249 27.11 0.10 -20.81
N GLU A 250 27.52 -1.17 -20.72
CA GLU A 250 28.90 -1.51 -20.98
C GLU A 250 29.26 -0.95 -22.36
N ALA A 251 30.16 0.01 -22.39
CA ALA A 251 30.65 0.57 -23.64
C ALA A 251 31.08 -0.59 -24.54
N ALA A 252 30.44 -0.73 -25.69
CA ALA A 252 30.83 -1.77 -26.64
C ALA A 252 32.37 -1.75 -26.81
N PRO A 253 33.05 -2.90 -26.71
CA PRO A 253 34.51 -2.89 -26.86
C PRO A 253 34.83 -2.19 -28.17
N ALA A 254 35.69 -1.17 -28.10
CA ALA A 254 36.12 -0.43 -29.26
C ALA A 254 36.60 -1.46 -30.32
N GLU A 255 35.95 -1.50 -31.47
CA GLU A 255 36.43 -2.26 -32.60
C GLU A 255 37.84 -1.77 -32.87
N ASN A 256 38.81 -2.60 -32.49
CA ASN A 256 40.19 -2.42 -32.92
C ASN A 256 40.20 -2.52 -34.43
N GLY A 257 40.12 -1.38 -35.10
CA GLY A 257 40.42 -1.26 -36.52
C GLY A 257 41.85 -1.71 -36.75
N GLY A 258 42.00 -3.02 -37.05
CA GLY A 258 43.24 -3.57 -37.59
C GLY A 258 43.44 -3.09 -39.02
N ASN A 259 44.49 -2.34 -39.23
CA ASN A 259 45.09 -2.11 -40.53
C ASN A 259 45.63 -3.42 -41.14
#